data_e1b107edfcebb907a8c062904571b1fe
#
_entry.id   e1b107edfcebb907a8c062904571b1fe
#
_cell.length_a   1.000
_cell.length_b   1.000
_cell.length_c   1.000
_cell.angle_alpha   90.00
_cell.angle_beta   90.00
_cell.angle_gamma   90.00
#
_symmetry.space_group_name_H-M   'P 1'
#
loop_
_entity.id
_entity.type
_entity.pdbx_description
1 polymer ?
#
loop_
_entity_poly.entity_id
_entity_poly.type
_entity_poly.pdbx_seq_one_letter_code
_entity_poly.pdbx_strand_id
1 'polypeptide(L)'
;ISPTYWKAFELSGTSPLFIQTLLEQGYDVQTFPSATLQNPPFDRIIFGEVPHLRTETQGATPFERDTRLTADFLQYLDQKPDKPFFAFLFYDLLHAISIPAPHRHKFEPSWEYANYMALSNEMDATPFFNLYRNCGWYVDSLVGSIVGELEHKGLLDNSILVITGDHSQEFNENKKNYWGHGSNYSDAQIHVPFIYYEPGQAPRNYHHTTTHYDIVPTLMHTF
;
A
#
# COMPACT_ATOMS: atom_id res chain seq x y z
N ILE A 1 9.06 -7.99 -12.76
CA ILE A 1 8.39 -8.64 -13.93
C ILE A 1 8.93 -7.97 -15.20
N SER A 2 9.35 -8.75 -16.21
CA SER A 2 9.89 -8.19 -17.45
C SER A 2 8.77 -7.48 -18.24
N PRO A 3 9.08 -6.39 -18.99
CA PRO A 3 8.10 -5.70 -19.85
C PRO A 3 7.38 -6.63 -20.82
N THR A 4 7.99 -7.75 -21.20
CA THR A 4 7.40 -8.76 -22.09
C THR A 4 6.21 -9.48 -21.42
N TYR A 5 6.31 -9.78 -20.12
CA TYR A 5 5.22 -10.40 -19.37
C TYR A 5 4.04 -9.43 -19.18
N TRP A 6 4.31 -8.16 -18.90
CA TRP A 6 3.27 -7.14 -18.76
C TRP A 6 2.46 -7.02 -20.05
N LYS A 7 3.15 -6.99 -21.20
CA LYS A 7 2.47 -6.93 -22.49
C LYS A 7 1.66 -8.20 -22.78
N ALA A 8 2.12 -9.36 -22.36
CA ALA A 8 1.35 -10.61 -22.51
C ALA A 8 0.07 -10.59 -21.66
N PHE A 9 0.14 -10.14 -20.41
CA PHE A 9 -1.04 -9.97 -19.57
C PHE A 9 -2.00 -8.91 -20.11
N GLU A 10 -1.49 -7.77 -20.57
CA GLU A 10 -2.29 -6.72 -21.20
C GLU A 10 -3.03 -7.24 -22.45
N LEU A 11 -2.38 -8.06 -23.26
CA LEU A 11 -2.96 -8.65 -24.46
C LEU A 11 -3.97 -9.77 -24.15
N SER A 12 -3.87 -10.42 -23.00
CA SER A 12 -4.84 -11.45 -22.60
C SER A 12 -6.24 -10.86 -22.35
N GLY A 13 -6.30 -9.61 -21.91
CA GLY A 13 -7.55 -8.91 -21.58
C GLY A 13 -8.31 -9.53 -20.41
N THR A 14 -7.66 -10.42 -19.64
CA THR A 14 -8.27 -11.11 -18.49
C THR A 14 -7.61 -10.69 -17.19
N SER A 15 -8.41 -10.46 -16.15
CA SER A 15 -7.93 -10.23 -14.80
C SER A 15 -7.34 -11.51 -14.19
N PRO A 16 -6.47 -11.42 -13.17
CA PRO A 16 -6.03 -12.57 -12.40
C PRO A 16 -7.20 -13.34 -11.77
N LEU A 17 -7.04 -14.65 -11.58
CA LEU A 17 -8.07 -15.54 -11.06
C LEU A 17 -8.74 -14.99 -9.78
N PHE A 18 -7.96 -14.37 -8.88
CA PHE A 18 -8.50 -13.77 -7.66
C PHE A 18 -9.56 -12.70 -7.95
N ILE A 19 -9.28 -11.76 -8.85
CA ILE A 19 -10.23 -10.71 -9.21
C ILE A 19 -11.44 -11.30 -9.92
N GLN A 20 -11.25 -12.27 -10.83
CA GLN A 20 -12.36 -12.98 -11.49
C GLN A 20 -13.26 -13.65 -10.45
N THR A 21 -12.68 -14.38 -9.49
CA THR A 21 -13.45 -15.06 -8.43
C THR A 21 -14.27 -14.06 -7.62
N LEU A 22 -13.69 -12.91 -7.23
CA LEU A 22 -14.43 -11.88 -6.50
C LEU A 22 -15.64 -11.37 -7.31
N LEU A 23 -15.45 -11.08 -8.60
CA LEU A 23 -16.52 -10.62 -9.48
C LEU A 23 -17.61 -11.69 -9.65
N GLU A 24 -17.24 -12.96 -9.86
CA GLU A 24 -18.16 -14.10 -9.97
C GLU A 24 -18.97 -14.33 -8.70
N GLN A 25 -18.36 -14.10 -7.53
CA GLN A 25 -19.03 -14.18 -6.23
C GLN A 25 -19.84 -12.91 -5.89
N GLY A 26 -19.90 -11.94 -6.80
CA GLY A 26 -20.73 -10.76 -6.67
C GLY A 26 -20.15 -9.67 -5.77
N TYR A 27 -18.86 -9.71 -5.49
CA TYR A 27 -18.18 -8.65 -4.74
C TYR A 27 -18.17 -7.34 -5.53
N ASP A 28 -18.34 -6.24 -4.82
CA ASP A 28 -18.03 -4.89 -5.32
C ASP A 28 -16.52 -4.65 -5.19
N VAL A 29 -15.82 -4.64 -6.33
CA VAL A 29 -14.36 -4.46 -6.37
C VAL A 29 -14.05 -2.98 -6.56
N GLN A 30 -13.46 -2.35 -5.55
CA GLN A 30 -13.17 -0.93 -5.51
C GLN A 30 -11.67 -0.66 -5.38
N THR A 31 -11.18 0.37 -6.03
CA THR A 31 -9.78 0.82 -5.94
C THR A 31 -9.70 2.28 -5.49
N PHE A 32 -8.77 2.56 -4.58
CA PHE A 32 -8.50 3.89 -4.06
C PHE A 32 -6.98 4.17 -4.17
N PRO A 33 -6.48 4.44 -5.39
CA PRO A 33 -5.05 4.61 -5.62
C PRO A 33 -4.61 6.05 -5.43
N SER A 34 -3.51 6.28 -4.70
CA SER A 34 -2.80 7.56 -4.65
C SER A 34 -1.97 7.76 -5.92
N ALA A 35 -1.15 6.79 -6.29
CA ALA A 35 -0.47 6.77 -7.58
C ALA A 35 -1.39 6.18 -8.66
N THR A 36 -1.19 6.62 -9.92
CA THR A 36 -2.03 6.11 -11.02
C THR A 36 -1.84 4.61 -11.26
N LEU A 37 -2.95 3.90 -11.49
CA LEU A 37 -2.94 2.49 -11.89
C LEU A 37 -2.65 2.27 -13.39
N GLN A 38 -2.41 3.35 -14.15
CA GLN A 38 -2.15 3.28 -15.60
C GLN A 38 -0.66 3.09 -15.93
N ASN A 39 0.22 3.38 -14.98
CA ASN A 39 1.66 3.20 -15.15
C ASN A 39 2.32 2.80 -13.80
N PRO A 40 2.59 1.51 -13.58
CA PRO A 40 2.36 0.34 -14.47
C PRO A 40 0.86 0.12 -14.80
N PRO A 41 0.53 -0.57 -15.90
CA PRO A 41 -0.86 -0.70 -16.38
C PRO A 41 -1.70 -1.68 -15.55
N PHE A 42 -1.79 -1.48 -14.24
CA PHE A 42 -2.57 -2.31 -13.31
C PHE A 42 -4.06 -2.27 -13.63
N ASP A 43 -4.54 -1.13 -14.14
CA ASP A 43 -5.91 -0.95 -14.63
C ASP A 43 -6.30 -2.01 -15.67
N ARG A 44 -5.37 -2.46 -16.52
CA ARG A 44 -5.59 -3.42 -17.58
C ARG A 44 -5.17 -4.85 -17.25
N ILE A 45 -4.08 -5.01 -16.49
CA ILE A 45 -3.50 -6.34 -16.22
C ILE A 45 -4.02 -6.98 -14.94
N ILE A 46 -4.56 -6.19 -14.00
CA ILE A 46 -5.10 -6.70 -12.73
C ILE A 46 -6.61 -6.47 -12.69
N PHE A 47 -7.05 -5.26 -12.98
CA PHE A 47 -8.43 -4.82 -12.79
C PHE A 47 -9.20 -4.66 -14.11
N GLY A 48 -8.73 -5.22 -15.22
CA GLY A 48 -9.29 -5.01 -16.56
C GLY A 48 -10.78 -5.39 -16.73
N GLU A 49 -11.28 -6.31 -15.90
CA GLU A 49 -12.68 -6.74 -15.90
C GLU A 49 -13.53 -6.00 -14.83
N VAL A 50 -12.92 -5.12 -14.03
CA VAL A 50 -13.64 -4.35 -13.00
C VAL A 50 -14.39 -3.18 -13.65
N PRO A 51 -15.72 -3.12 -13.54
CA PRO A 51 -16.49 -2.02 -14.13
C PRO A 51 -16.26 -0.72 -13.37
N HIS A 52 -16.17 0.40 -14.11
CA HIS A 52 -16.02 1.74 -13.53
C HIS A 52 -14.82 1.92 -12.59
N LEU A 53 -13.72 1.25 -12.93
CA LEU A 53 -12.49 1.28 -12.12
C LEU A 53 -11.99 2.72 -11.89
N ARG A 54 -11.76 3.08 -10.64
CA ARG A 54 -11.05 4.30 -10.28
C ARG A 54 -9.53 4.08 -10.44
N THR A 55 -8.89 4.85 -11.30
CA THR A 55 -7.47 4.68 -11.64
C THR A 55 -6.54 5.70 -10.98
N GLU A 56 -7.08 6.75 -10.37
CA GLU A 56 -6.32 7.82 -9.72
C GLU A 56 -7.13 8.54 -8.64
N THR A 57 -6.43 9.23 -7.76
CA THR A 57 -7.01 10.16 -6.78
C THR A 57 -6.49 11.57 -7.05
N GLN A 58 -7.38 12.57 -7.03
CA GLN A 58 -7.02 13.96 -7.24
C GLN A 58 -6.24 14.53 -6.03
N GLY A 59 -5.16 15.25 -6.31
CA GLY A 59 -4.29 15.90 -5.33
C GLY A 59 -2.94 16.24 -5.94
N ALA A 60 -2.40 17.41 -5.59
CA ALA A 60 -1.12 17.87 -6.13
C ALA A 60 0.09 17.10 -5.57
N THR A 61 -0.06 16.55 -4.36
CA THR A 61 0.99 15.82 -3.66
C THR A 61 0.51 14.45 -3.21
N PRO A 62 1.43 13.47 -3.00
CA PRO A 62 1.07 12.17 -2.39
C PRO A 62 0.37 12.32 -1.04
N PHE A 63 0.79 13.28 -0.22
CA PHE A 63 0.14 13.60 1.06
C PHE A 63 -1.36 13.95 0.88
N GLU A 64 -1.68 14.82 -0.09
CA GLU A 64 -3.07 15.19 -0.38
C GLU A 64 -3.85 13.99 -0.95
N ARG A 65 -3.24 13.22 -1.85
CA ARG A 65 -3.89 12.05 -2.46
C ARG A 65 -4.16 10.95 -1.44
N ASP A 66 -3.19 10.66 -0.56
CA ASP A 66 -3.35 9.66 0.51
C ASP A 66 -4.44 10.07 1.51
N THR A 67 -4.47 11.36 1.88
CA THR A 67 -5.54 11.92 2.71
C THR A 67 -6.90 11.79 2.02
N ARG A 68 -6.95 12.11 0.73
CA ARG A 68 -8.18 12.11 -0.06
C ARG A 68 -8.72 10.71 -0.30
N LEU A 69 -7.87 9.76 -0.69
CA LEU A 69 -8.31 8.37 -0.91
C LEU A 69 -8.89 7.76 0.36
N THR A 70 -8.29 8.09 1.51
CA THR A 70 -8.80 7.63 2.82
C THR A 70 -10.18 8.20 3.08
N ALA A 71 -10.37 9.50 2.90
CA ALA A 71 -11.67 10.15 3.06
C ALA A 71 -12.73 9.58 2.09
N ASP A 72 -12.35 9.34 0.84
CA ASP A 72 -13.22 8.77 -0.17
C ASP A 72 -13.62 7.31 0.17
N PHE A 73 -12.70 6.52 0.74
CA PHE A 73 -13.02 5.17 1.22
C PHE A 73 -13.95 5.21 2.45
N LEU A 74 -13.70 6.09 3.41
CA LEU A 74 -14.60 6.28 4.54
C LEU A 74 -16.02 6.70 4.08
N GLN A 75 -16.10 7.58 3.10
CA GLN A 75 -17.38 7.94 2.48
C GLN A 75 -18.04 6.75 1.78
N TYR A 76 -17.28 5.88 1.11
CA TYR A 76 -17.81 4.63 0.53
C TYR A 76 -18.41 3.73 1.61
N LEU A 77 -17.75 3.57 2.76
CA LEU A 77 -18.31 2.82 3.89
C LEU A 77 -19.58 3.43 4.46
N ASP A 78 -19.73 4.77 4.42
CA ASP A 78 -20.94 5.47 4.86
C ASP A 78 -22.16 5.18 3.98
N GLN A 79 -21.93 4.88 2.71
CA GLN A 79 -23.01 4.55 1.77
C GLN A 79 -23.60 3.14 2.02
N LYS A 80 -23.05 2.38 2.98
CA LYS A 80 -23.47 1.01 3.36
C LYS A 80 -23.58 0.12 2.13
N PRO A 81 -22.48 -0.36 1.57
CA PRO A 81 -22.53 -1.23 0.41
C PRO A 81 -23.43 -2.45 0.67
N ASP A 82 -24.43 -2.68 -0.18
CA ASP A 82 -25.38 -3.77 -0.07
C ASP A 82 -24.77 -5.15 -0.40
N LYS A 83 -23.55 -5.13 -0.94
CA LYS A 83 -22.81 -6.31 -1.39
C LYS A 83 -21.51 -6.47 -0.59
N PRO A 84 -20.98 -7.68 -0.49
CA PRO A 84 -19.60 -7.84 -0.04
C PRO A 84 -18.68 -7.04 -0.96
N PHE A 85 -17.61 -6.48 -0.41
CA PHE A 85 -16.70 -5.66 -1.18
C PHE A 85 -15.25 -6.11 -1.00
N PHE A 86 -14.44 -5.86 -2.03
CA PHE A 86 -12.99 -5.87 -1.98
C PHE A 86 -12.50 -4.45 -2.26
N ALA A 87 -11.74 -3.87 -1.34
CA ALA A 87 -11.17 -2.54 -1.50
C ALA A 87 -9.64 -2.62 -1.54
N PHE A 88 -9.06 -2.11 -2.62
CA PHE A 88 -7.61 -1.95 -2.78
C PHE A 88 -7.23 -0.49 -2.55
N LEU A 89 -6.60 -0.20 -1.41
CA LEU A 89 -6.10 1.13 -1.06
C LEU A 89 -4.59 1.17 -1.30
N PHE A 90 -4.14 2.05 -2.18
CA PHE A 90 -2.75 2.15 -2.59
C PHE A 90 -2.16 3.50 -2.21
N TYR A 91 -1.41 3.52 -1.11
CA TYR A 91 -0.75 4.71 -0.54
C TYR A 91 0.60 4.97 -1.22
N ASP A 92 0.95 6.25 -1.45
CA ASP A 92 2.17 6.67 -2.16
C ASP A 92 3.09 7.59 -1.33
N LEU A 93 2.67 8.03 -0.15
CA LEU A 93 3.43 8.99 0.66
C LEU A 93 4.80 8.45 1.08
N LEU A 94 4.88 7.16 1.41
CA LEU A 94 6.14 6.51 1.78
C LEU A 94 7.13 6.40 0.62
N HIS A 95 6.64 6.27 -0.61
CA HIS A 95 7.46 6.29 -1.82
C HIS A 95 8.00 7.70 -2.10
N ALA A 96 7.17 8.71 -1.98
CA ALA A 96 7.54 10.09 -2.26
C ALA A 96 8.42 10.75 -1.17
N ILE A 97 8.35 10.26 0.07
CA ILE A 97 9.06 10.77 1.25
C ILE A 97 8.91 12.30 1.35
N SER A 98 7.67 12.79 1.25
CA SER A 98 7.37 14.22 1.23
C SER A 98 6.11 14.53 2.05
N ILE A 99 6.27 15.19 3.18
CA ILE A 99 5.17 15.48 4.11
C ILE A 99 5.24 16.94 4.58
N PRO A 100 4.10 17.65 4.75
CA PRO A 100 4.07 19.03 5.23
C PRO A 100 4.67 19.21 6.62
N ALA A 101 5.23 20.39 6.89
CA ALA A 101 5.91 20.74 8.13
C ALA A 101 5.12 20.39 9.42
N PRO A 102 3.80 20.62 9.52
CA PRO A 102 3.04 20.27 10.71
C PRO A 102 3.05 18.80 11.08
N HIS A 103 3.38 17.91 10.14
CA HIS A 103 3.39 16.45 10.31
C HIS A 103 4.81 15.86 10.44
N ARG A 104 5.87 16.69 10.46
CA ARG A 104 7.28 16.25 10.49
C ARG A 104 7.93 16.26 11.86
N HIS A 105 7.18 16.25 12.93
CA HIS A 105 7.69 16.48 14.29
C HIS A 105 7.66 15.24 15.21
N LYS A 106 7.16 14.11 14.71
CA LYS A 106 7.11 12.89 15.55
C LYS A 106 8.48 12.26 15.75
N PHE A 107 9.32 12.32 14.72
CA PHE A 107 10.68 11.79 14.74
C PHE A 107 11.66 12.89 14.35
N GLU A 108 12.56 13.25 15.28
CA GLU A 108 13.53 14.33 15.17
C GLU A 108 14.96 13.82 15.42
N PRO A 109 16.01 14.41 14.81
CA PRO A 109 15.93 15.45 13.77
C PRO A 109 15.40 14.89 12.45
N SER A 110 14.70 15.70 11.66
CA SER A 110 14.12 15.31 10.39
C SER A 110 14.50 16.31 9.30
N TRP A 111 14.78 15.79 8.10
CA TRP A 111 14.90 16.65 6.93
C TRP A 111 13.57 17.33 6.58
N GLU A 112 13.67 18.49 5.91
CA GLU A 112 12.50 19.21 5.41
C GLU A 112 11.91 18.55 4.16
N TYR A 113 12.76 17.98 3.32
CA TYR A 113 12.42 17.27 2.09
C TYR A 113 13.51 16.25 1.75
N ALA A 114 13.19 15.27 0.92
CA ALA A 114 14.12 14.26 0.45
C ALA A 114 15.15 14.88 -0.52
N ASN A 115 16.35 15.18 -0.04
CA ASN A 115 17.44 15.72 -0.84
C ASN A 115 18.38 14.61 -1.30
N TYR A 116 18.03 13.93 -2.37
CA TYR A 116 18.82 12.83 -2.92
C TYR A 116 20.24 13.22 -3.37
N MET A 117 20.46 14.51 -3.69
CA MET A 117 21.78 15.02 -4.09
C MET A 117 22.76 15.16 -2.92
N ALA A 118 22.27 15.18 -1.69
CA ALA A 118 23.10 15.24 -0.48
C ALA A 118 23.52 13.86 0.02
N LEU A 119 22.98 12.78 -0.54
CA LEU A 119 23.24 11.42 -0.08
C LEU A 119 24.70 11.01 -0.34
N SER A 120 25.37 10.54 0.68
CA SER A 120 26.72 9.99 0.60
C SER A 120 26.91 8.89 1.63
N ASN A 121 27.98 8.10 1.46
CA ASN A 121 28.28 7.00 2.38
C ASN A 121 28.64 7.47 3.79
N GLU A 122 29.17 8.68 3.93
CA GLU A 122 29.63 9.29 5.18
C GLU A 122 28.50 10.02 5.92
N MET A 123 27.37 10.25 5.27
CA MET A 123 26.26 11.00 5.84
C MET A 123 25.58 10.24 6.98
N ASP A 124 25.17 10.97 8.01
CA ASP A 124 24.19 10.46 8.98
C ASP A 124 22.81 10.29 8.33
N ALA A 125 22.38 9.04 8.21
CA ALA A 125 21.08 8.70 7.62
C ALA A 125 19.88 9.10 8.50
N THR A 126 20.10 9.36 9.79
CA THR A 126 19.04 9.56 10.78
C THR A 126 18.04 10.64 10.38
N PRO A 127 18.41 11.85 9.92
CA PRO A 127 17.43 12.87 9.57
C PRO A 127 16.58 12.48 8.35
N PHE A 128 17.15 11.80 7.37
CA PHE A 128 16.41 11.32 6.20
C PHE A 128 15.48 10.15 6.56
N PHE A 129 15.98 9.21 7.35
CA PHE A 129 15.18 8.11 7.87
C PHE A 129 14.02 8.60 8.75
N ASN A 130 14.23 9.65 9.57
CA ASN A 130 13.17 10.25 10.37
C ASN A 130 12.12 10.96 9.51
N LEU A 131 12.49 11.55 8.38
CA LEU A 131 11.51 12.07 7.42
C LEU A 131 10.62 10.93 6.89
N TYR A 132 11.21 9.80 6.51
CA TYR A 132 10.46 8.60 6.08
C TYR A 132 9.54 8.08 7.21
N ARG A 133 10.04 8.01 8.45
CA ARG A 133 9.24 7.59 9.62
C ARG A 133 8.07 8.52 9.90
N ASN A 134 8.23 9.83 9.69
CA ASN A 134 7.14 10.80 9.81
C ASN A 134 6.05 10.54 8.74
N CYS A 135 6.44 10.20 7.50
CA CYS A 135 5.50 9.78 6.48
C CYS A 135 4.76 8.50 6.90
N GLY A 136 5.49 7.49 7.41
CA GLY A 136 4.91 6.25 7.91
C GLY A 136 3.93 6.46 9.06
N TRP A 137 4.28 7.33 10.02
CA TRP A 137 3.40 7.71 11.12
C TRP A 137 2.07 8.32 10.63
N TYR A 138 2.15 9.15 9.60
CA TYR A 138 0.94 9.75 9.03
C TYR A 138 0.08 8.71 8.32
N VAL A 139 0.67 7.85 7.48
CA VAL A 139 -0.07 6.75 6.81
C VAL A 139 -0.69 5.81 7.85
N ASP A 140 0.02 5.48 8.93
CA ASP A 140 -0.50 4.68 10.03
C ASP A 140 -1.75 5.33 10.67
N SER A 141 -1.76 6.65 10.82
CA SER A 141 -2.93 7.37 11.33
C SER A 141 -4.13 7.32 10.37
N LEU A 142 -3.89 7.35 9.05
CA LEU A 142 -4.93 7.19 8.05
C LEU A 142 -5.51 5.77 8.07
N VAL A 143 -4.67 4.76 8.12
CA VAL A 143 -5.08 3.35 8.26
C VAL A 143 -5.82 3.13 9.56
N GLY A 144 -5.35 3.73 10.66
CA GLY A 144 -6.02 3.69 11.96
C GLY A 144 -7.44 4.26 11.92
N SER A 145 -7.67 5.32 11.14
CA SER A 145 -9.02 5.88 10.96
C SER A 145 -9.96 4.92 10.21
N ILE A 146 -9.42 4.18 9.24
CA ILE A 146 -10.18 3.14 8.50
C ILE A 146 -10.56 1.99 9.43
N VAL A 147 -9.60 1.47 10.18
CA VAL A 147 -9.84 0.37 11.13
C VAL A 147 -10.89 0.78 12.16
N GLY A 148 -10.77 2.01 12.72
CA GLY A 148 -11.73 2.54 13.68
C GLY A 148 -13.13 2.68 13.08
N GLU A 149 -13.27 3.08 11.82
CA GLU A 149 -14.57 3.18 11.17
C GLU A 149 -15.18 1.81 10.84
N LEU A 150 -14.36 0.84 10.42
CA LEU A 150 -14.83 -0.54 10.22
C LEU A 150 -15.34 -1.14 11.53
N GLU A 151 -14.62 -0.90 12.64
CA GLU A 151 -15.04 -1.32 13.98
C GLU A 151 -16.35 -0.64 14.40
N HIS A 152 -16.42 0.69 14.28
CA HIS A 152 -17.60 1.49 14.62
C HIS A 152 -18.86 1.05 13.86
N LYS A 153 -18.71 0.63 12.61
CA LYS A 153 -19.81 0.13 11.77
C LYS A 153 -20.11 -1.36 11.98
N GLY A 154 -19.35 -2.08 12.80
CA GLY A 154 -19.47 -3.53 12.97
C GLY A 154 -19.07 -4.33 11.72
N LEU A 155 -18.33 -3.73 10.81
CA LEU A 155 -17.84 -4.39 9.59
C LEU A 155 -16.58 -5.21 9.86
N LEU A 156 -15.81 -4.86 10.88
CA LEU A 156 -14.54 -5.52 11.21
C LEU A 156 -14.76 -7.00 11.59
N ASP A 157 -15.91 -7.33 12.19
CA ASP A 157 -16.27 -8.70 12.57
C ASP A 157 -16.51 -9.64 11.36
N ASN A 158 -16.63 -9.08 10.17
CA ASN A 158 -16.81 -9.81 8.91
C ASN A 158 -15.89 -9.29 7.80
N SER A 159 -14.68 -8.87 8.17
CA SER A 159 -13.70 -8.34 7.22
C SER A 159 -12.32 -8.96 7.46
N ILE A 160 -11.62 -9.24 6.39
CA ILE A 160 -10.18 -9.54 6.41
C ILE A 160 -9.45 -8.28 6.01
N LEU A 161 -8.41 -7.90 6.77
CA LEU A 161 -7.51 -6.80 6.42
C LEU A 161 -6.11 -7.33 6.16
N VAL A 162 -5.54 -6.90 5.04
CA VAL A 162 -4.13 -7.14 4.71
C VAL A 162 -3.45 -5.79 4.58
N ILE A 163 -2.39 -5.57 5.38
CA ILE A 163 -1.58 -4.36 5.34
C ILE A 163 -0.16 -4.77 5.05
N THR A 164 0.39 -4.29 3.95
CA THR A 164 1.75 -4.62 3.52
C THR A 164 2.33 -3.52 2.63
N GLY A 165 3.63 -3.58 2.35
CA GLY A 165 4.27 -2.80 1.29
C GLY A 165 4.60 -3.71 0.10
N ASP A 166 4.78 -3.14 -1.08
CA ASP A 166 5.28 -3.85 -2.27
C ASP A 166 6.80 -4.08 -2.20
N HIS A 167 7.53 -3.13 -1.60
CA HIS A 167 8.95 -3.18 -1.26
C HIS A 167 9.23 -2.26 -0.07
N SER A 168 10.44 -2.29 0.45
CA SER A 168 10.93 -1.38 1.50
C SER A 168 11.94 -0.38 0.94
N GLN A 169 12.55 0.44 1.82
CA GLN A 169 13.51 1.49 1.49
C GLN A 169 14.79 1.29 2.28
N GLU A 170 15.94 1.40 1.61
CA GLU A 170 17.27 1.33 2.22
C GLU A 170 17.78 2.74 2.52
N PHE A 171 18.38 2.92 3.70
CA PHE A 171 18.95 4.16 4.19
C PHE A 171 20.45 3.98 4.51
N ASN A 172 21.17 3.29 3.60
CA ASN A 172 22.60 3.03 3.72
C ASN A 172 22.99 2.20 4.96
N GLU A 173 22.12 1.26 5.38
CA GLU A 173 22.38 0.38 6.53
C GLU A 173 23.69 -0.41 6.36
N ASN A 174 23.97 -0.85 5.13
CA ASN A 174 25.15 -1.63 4.78
C ASN A 174 26.42 -0.78 4.59
N LYS A 175 26.35 0.56 4.69
CA LYS A 175 27.47 1.49 4.44
C LYS A 175 28.13 1.31 3.07
N LYS A 176 27.31 1.03 2.04
CA LYS A 176 27.74 0.84 0.65
C LYS A 176 27.17 1.89 -0.30
N ASN A 177 26.66 2.99 0.27
CA ASN A 177 26.02 4.08 -0.44
C ASN A 177 24.77 3.67 -1.23
N TYR A 178 23.98 2.74 -0.68
CA TYR A 178 22.67 2.39 -1.23
C TYR A 178 21.56 3.15 -0.51
N TRP A 179 20.72 3.79 -1.29
CA TRP A 179 19.63 4.63 -0.84
C TRP A 179 18.38 4.36 -1.68
N GLY A 180 17.22 4.26 -1.03
CA GLY A 180 15.98 3.99 -1.73
C GLY A 180 15.75 2.50 -2.00
N HIS A 181 15.26 2.18 -3.18
CA HIS A 181 14.89 0.83 -3.58
C HIS A 181 15.33 0.52 -5.03
N GLY A 182 15.24 -0.76 -5.42
CA GLY A 182 15.53 -1.20 -6.79
C GLY A 182 17.00 -1.31 -7.15
N SER A 183 17.93 -1.04 -6.21
CA SER A 183 19.37 -1.09 -6.45
C SER A 183 20.02 -2.43 -6.07
N ASN A 184 19.41 -3.17 -5.16
CA ASN A 184 19.90 -4.48 -4.69
C ASN A 184 18.76 -5.28 -4.04
N TYR A 185 19.08 -6.44 -3.46
CA TYR A 185 18.14 -7.33 -2.76
C TYR A 185 18.51 -7.47 -1.28
N SER A 186 18.99 -6.39 -0.65
CA SER A 186 19.22 -6.39 0.80
C SER A 186 17.92 -6.51 1.57
N ASP A 187 18.00 -7.01 2.80
CA ASP A 187 16.84 -7.10 3.71
C ASP A 187 16.16 -5.73 3.86
N ALA A 188 16.93 -4.64 3.85
CA ALA A 188 16.40 -3.28 3.92
C ALA A 188 15.48 -2.91 2.75
N GLN A 189 15.64 -3.53 1.58
CA GLN A 189 14.80 -3.27 0.40
C GLN A 189 13.68 -4.29 0.18
N ILE A 190 13.86 -5.54 0.65
CA ILE A 190 12.91 -6.63 0.35
C ILE A 190 12.03 -7.03 1.52
N HIS A 191 12.42 -6.74 2.77
CA HIS A 191 11.56 -7.03 3.93
C HIS A 191 10.52 -5.92 4.10
N VAL A 192 9.27 -6.31 4.04
CA VAL A 192 8.12 -5.45 4.25
C VAL A 192 7.30 -5.93 5.45
N PRO A 193 6.60 -5.04 6.16
CA PRO A 193 5.63 -5.47 7.14
C PRO A 193 4.51 -6.26 6.46
N PHE A 194 4.03 -7.30 7.13
CA PHE A 194 2.85 -8.03 6.70
C PHE A 194 1.93 -8.24 7.90
N ILE A 195 0.79 -7.58 7.89
CA ILE A 195 -0.24 -7.68 8.91
C ILE A 195 -1.47 -8.30 8.27
N TYR A 196 -1.91 -9.41 8.82
CA TYR A 196 -3.12 -10.10 8.41
C TYR A 196 -4.09 -10.14 9.60
N TYR A 197 -5.22 -9.50 9.45
CA TYR A 197 -6.30 -9.54 10.41
C TYR A 197 -7.43 -10.42 9.87
N GLU A 198 -7.88 -11.34 10.72
CA GLU A 198 -9.03 -12.20 10.49
C GLU A 198 -9.89 -12.21 11.76
N PRO A 199 -11.22 -12.03 11.65
CA PRO A 199 -12.11 -12.01 12.81
C PRO A 199 -12.00 -13.29 13.64
N GLY A 200 -12.03 -13.13 14.97
CA GLY A 200 -11.98 -14.27 15.89
C GLY A 200 -10.61 -14.95 16.07
N GLN A 201 -9.59 -14.53 15.33
CA GLN A 201 -8.24 -15.05 15.50
C GLN A 201 -7.49 -14.31 16.62
N ALA A 202 -6.82 -15.07 17.49
CA ALA A 202 -5.94 -14.47 18.49
C ALA A 202 -4.68 -13.89 17.84
N PRO A 203 -4.16 -12.74 18.32
CA PRO A 203 -2.91 -12.17 17.81
C PRO A 203 -1.76 -13.19 17.90
N ARG A 204 -1.02 -13.35 16.81
CA ARG A 204 0.14 -14.23 16.70
C ARG A 204 1.24 -13.58 15.87
N ASN A 205 2.49 -13.90 16.19
CA ASN A 205 3.64 -13.57 15.35
C ASN A 205 4.11 -14.84 14.65
N TYR A 206 4.25 -14.76 13.34
CA TYR A 206 4.80 -15.83 12.50
C TYR A 206 6.23 -15.47 12.11
N HIS A 207 7.17 -16.41 12.30
CA HIS A 207 8.61 -16.18 12.06
C HIS A 207 9.13 -16.94 10.83
N HIS A 208 8.26 -17.64 10.11
CA HIS A 208 8.65 -18.26 8.83
C HIS A 208 8.63 -17.24 7.70
N THR A 209 9.46 -17.45 6.71
CA THR A 209 9.52 -16.61 5.52
C THR A 209 8.25 -16.77 4.70
N THR A 210 7.63 -15.65 4.36
CA THR A 210 6.50 -15.54 3.43
C THR A 210 6.84 -14.59 2.29
N THR A 211 6.07 -14.63 1.23
CA THR A 211 6.21 -13.73 0.09
C THR A 211 4.84 -13.19 -0.34
N HIS A 212 4.81 -12.17 -1.19
CA HIS A 212 3.56 -11.69 -1.77
C HIS A 212 2.79 -12.76 -2.57
N TYR A 213 3.47 -13.80 -3.05
CA TYR A 213 2.81 -14.94 -3.71
C TYR A 213 1.92 -15.75 -2.76
N ASP A 214 2.11 -15.65 -1.45
CA ASP A 214 1.31 -16.35 -0.45
C ASP A 214 -0.01 -15.64 -0.12
N ILE A 215 -0.13 -14.34 -0.46
CA ILE A 215 -1.30 -13.51 -0.11
C ILE A 215 -2.57 -14.07 -0.76
N VAL A 216 -2.58 -14.18 -2.08
CA VAL A 216 -3.77 -14.62 -2.83
C VAL A 216 -4.19 -16.05 -2.45
N PRO A 217 -3.29 -17.07 -2.41
CA PRO A 217 -3.66 -18.40 -1.93
C PRO A 217 -4.24 -18.40 -0.52
N THR A 218 -3.68 -17.59 0.39
CA THR A 218 -4.20 -17.47 1.76
C THR A 218 -5.62 -16.93 1.77
N LEU A 219 -5.87 -15.84 1.06
CA LEU A 219 -7.21 -15.26 0.93
C LEU A 219 -8.19 -16.24 0.31
N MET A 220 -7.81 -16.90 -0.79
CA MET A 220 -8.66 -17.88 -1.49
C MET A 220 -8.98 -19.12 -0.65
N HIS A 221 -8.18 -19.41 0.38
CA HIS A 221 -8.46 -20.51 1.31
C HIS A 221 -9.45 -20.12 2.40
N THR A 222 -9.53 -18.82 2.72
CA THR A 222 -10.41 -18.29 3.77
C THR A 222 -11.82 -17.99 3.24
N PHE A 223 -11.96 -17.73 1.96
CA PHE A 223 -13.26 -17.62 1.27
C PHE A 223 -13.80 -19.00 0.91
#